data_bcd1675e012d804826f2a894adb5113e
#
_entry.id   bcd1675e012d804826f2a894adb5113e
#
_cell.length_a   1.000
_cell.length_b   1.000
_cell.length_c   1.000
_cell.angle_alpha   90.00
_cell.angle_beta   90.00
_cell.angle_gamma   90.00
#
_symmetry.space_group_name_H-M   'P 1'
#
loop_
_entity.id
_entity.type
_entity.pdbx_description
1 polymer ?
#
loop_
_entity_poly.entity_id
_entity_poly.type
_entity_poly.pdbx_seq_one_letter_code
_entity_poly.pdbx_strand_id
1 'polypeptide(L)'
;MEELRNLQLQMREQTFRDPLTNLYNRRYLDETLPREIARGRRLNYQLAILMIDIDHFKQINDTYGHVAGDETLRSIAVLIQSRLRTSDIVCRYGGEEIICVLIDTNLENAIIRAEGIRLAIASERIIQAHPDARVTISTGVAMWTRVSSSITAVIQAADMALYRAKLSGRNRVRISPDEYNG
;
A
#
# COMPACT_ATOMS: atom_id res chain seq x y z
N MET A 1 -31.85 -0.91 20.19
CA MET A 1 -31.69 -1.22 18.75
C MET A 1 -30.48 -0.45 18.16
N GLU A 2 -30.33 0.82 18.44
CA GLU A 2 -29.20 1.68 17.98
C GLU A 2 -27.85 1.29 18.60
N GLU A 3 -27.86 0.99 19.88
CA GLU A 3 -26.65 0.58 20.63
C GLU A 3 -26.07 -0.77 20.11
N LEU A 4 -26.94 -1.73 19.83
CA LEU A 4 -26.56 -3.03 19.25
C LEU A 4 -25.95 -2.87 17.84
N ARG A 5 -26.51 -1.96 17.05
CA ARG A 5 -26.02 -1.63 15.72
C ARG A 5 -24.65 -0.94 15.76
N ASN A 6 -24.47 -0.03 16.70
CA ASN A 6 -23.19 0.66 16.93
C ASN A 6 -22.10 -0.32 17.40
N LEU A 7 -22.44 -1.23 18.31
CA LEU A 7 -21.52 -2.26 18.78
C LEU A 7 -21.12 -3.22 17.64
N GLN A 8 -22.08 -3.62 16.79
CA GLN A 8 -21.79 -4.43 15.60
C GLN A 8 -20.90 -3.72 14.59
N LEU A 9 -21.10 -2.41 14.39
CA LEU A 9 -20.24 -1.60 13.51
C LEU A 9 -18.83 -1.48 14.08
N GLN A 10 -18.68 -1.23 15.37
CA GLN A 10 -17.37 -1.17 16.04
C GLN A 10 -16.64 -2.52 15.98
N MET A 11 -17.34 -3.63 16.25
CA MET A 11 -16.75 -4.98 16.12
C MET A 11 -16.34 -5.30 14.67
N ARG A 12 -17.10 -4.85 13.68
CA ARG A 12 -16.76 -4.98 12.27
C ARG A 12 -15.52 -4.17 11.90
N GLU A 13 -15.42 -2.92 12.35
CA GLU A 13 -14.24 -2.07 12.13
C GLU A 13 -12.99 -2.68 12.73
N GLN A 14 -13.05 -3.19 13.96
CA GLN A 14 -11.93 -3.90 14.59
C GLN A 14 -11.48 -5.14 13.82
N THR A 15 -12.42 -5.84 13.18
CA THR A 15 -12.13 -7.05 12.36
C THR A 15 -11.39 -6.71 11.06
N PHE A 16 -11.43 -5.45 10.60
CA PHE A 16 -10.86 -4.99 9.35
C PHE A 16 -9.52 -4.23 9.50
N ARG A 17 -9.06 -4.03 10.73
CA ARG A 17 -7.80 -3.34 11.01
C ARG A 17 -6.68 -4.32 11.37
N ASP A 18 -5.47 -4.00 10.94
CA ASP A 18 -4.26 -4.65 11.42
C ASP A 18 -3.90 -4.09 12.80
N PRO A 19 -3.72 -4.95 13.83
CA PRO A 19 -3.53 -4.48 15.21
C PRO A 19 -2.19 -3.76 15.42
N LEU A 20 -1.18 -3.98 14.58
CA LEU A 20 0.13 -3.36 14.71
C LEU A 20 0.15 -1.96 14.09
N THR A 21 -0.35 -1.84 12.87
CA THR A 21 -0.21 -0.64 12.04
C THR A 21 -1.47 0.22 11.99
N ASN A 22 -2.61 -0.32 12.44
CA ASN A 22 -3.95 0.27 12.28
C ASN A 22 -4.35 0.55 10.82
N LEU A 23 -3.62 0.02 9.86
CA LEU A 23 -4.05 -0.02 8.45
C LEU A 23 -5.22 -0.98 8.30
N TYR A 24 -5.94 -0.89 7.19
CA TYR A 24 -6.84 -1.98 6.83
C TYR A 24 -6.05 -3.27 6.65
N ASN A 25 -6.67 -4.40 6.94
CA ASN A 25 -6.09 -5.72 6.68
C ASN A 25 -6.54 -6.25 5.30
N ARG A 26 -5.95 -7.37 4.89
CA ARG A 26 -6.25 -8.01 3.60
C ARG A 26 -7.73 -8.34 3.43
N ARG A 27 -8.41 -8.76 4.51
CA ARG A 27 -9.84 -9.08 4.47
C ARG A 27 -10.69 -7.87 4.07
N TYR A 28 -10.37 -6.68 4.59
CA TYR A 28 -11.05 -5.44 4.18
C TYR A 28 -10.86 -5.17 2.69
N LEU A 29 -9.64 -5.35 2.18
CA LEU A 29 -9.33 -5.17 0.77
C LEU A 29 -10.16 -6.12 -0.10
N ASP A 30 -10.18 -7.41 0.24
CA ASP A 30 -10.89 -8.45 -0.50
C ASP A 30 -12.42 -8.17 -0.57
N GLU A 31 -13.00 -7.60 0.50
CA GLU A 31 -14.42 -7.24 0.54
C GLU A 31 -14.74 -5.90 -0.15
N THR A 32 -13.82 -4.92 -0.11
CA THR A 32 -14.08 -3.55 -0.57
C THR A 32 -13.70 -3.35 -2.04
N LEU A 33 -12.61 -3.93 -2.48
CA LEU A 33 -12.08 -3.71 -3.82
C LEU A 33 -13.05 -4.08 -4.96
N PRO A 34 -13.83 -5.18 -4.89
CA PRO A 34 -14.85 -5.48 -5.90
C PRO A 34 -15.93 -4.37 -6.01
N ARG A 35 -16.28 -3.73 -4.90
CA ARG A 35 -17.25 -2.63 -4.86
C ARG A 35 -16.69 -1.37 -5.51
N GLU A 36 -15.42 -1.05 -5.25
CA GLU A 36 -14.75 0.11 -5.86
C GLU A 36 -14.57 -0.09 -7.37
N ILE A 37 -14.29 -1.30 -7.82
CA ILE A 37 -14.25 -1.65 -9.25
C ILE A 37 -15.63 -1.45 -9.89
N ALA A 38 -16.68 -1.97 -9.28
CA ALA A 38 -18.03 -1.79 -9.80
C ALA A 38 -18.42 -0.30 -9.87
N ARG A 39 -17.98 0.49 -8.88
CA ARG A 39 -18.16 1.94 -8.84
C ARG A 39 -17.35 2.63 -9.94
N GLY A 40 -16.07 2.26 -10.14
CA GLY A 40 -15.20 2.78 -11.19
C GLY A 40 -15.78 2.53 -12.59
N ARG A 41 -16.30 1.32 -12.82
CA ARG A 41 -17.00 0.99 -14.08
C ARG A 41 -18.21 1.89 -14.33
N ARG A 42 -19.03 2.15 -13.30
CA ARG A 42 -20.24 2.98 -13.39
C ARG A 42 -19.93 4.45 -13.59
N LEU A 43 -18.94 4.98 -12.87
CA LEU A 43 -18.58 6.39 -12.85
C LEU A 43 -17.44 6.73 -13.82
N ASN A 44 -16.91 5.74 -14.55
CA ASN A 44 -15.87 5.88 -15.57
C ASN A 44 -14.56 6.48 -15.02
N TYR A 45 -14.10 6.01 -13.86
CA TYR A 45 -12.78 6.36 -13.34
C TYR A 45 -11.84 5.15 -13.29
N GLN A 46 -10.56 5.42 -13.17
CA GLN A 46 -9.49 4.43 -13.05
C GLN A 46 -9.04 4.31 -11.60
N LEU A 47 -8.41 3.18 -11.29
CA LEU A 47 -7.76 2.91 -10.00
C LEU A 47 -6.28 2.61 -10.25
N ALA A 48 -5.42 3.04 -9.33
CA ALA A 48 -4.04 2.55 -9.32
C ALA A 48 -3.83 1.63 -8.12
N ILE A 49 -3.13 0.53 -8.36
CA ILE A 49 -2.63 -0.38 -7.33
C ILE A 49 -1.14 -0.10 -7.13
N LEU A 50 -0.78 0.27 -5.91
CA LEU A 50 0.61 0.36 -5.47
C LEU A 50 0.90 -0.85 -4.57
N MET A 51 1.78 -1.73 -5.00
CA MET A 51 2.34 -2.79 -4.15
C MET A 51 3.66 -2.30 -3.57
N ILE A 52 3.72 -2.15 -2.26
CA ILE A 52 4.84 -1.57 -1.51
C ILE A 52 5.44 -2.64 -0.59
N ASP A 53 6.77 -2.67 -0.53
CA ASP A 53 7.50 -3.56 0.37
C ASP A 53 8.69 -2.81 0.99
N ILE A 54 8.94 -3.08 2.28
CA ILE A 54 10.04 -2.45 3.03
C ILE A 54 11.34 -3.15 2.67
N ASP A 55 12.25 -2.40 2.09
CA ASP A 55 13.54 -2.94 1.66
C ASP A 55 14.35 -3.45 2.85
N HIS A 56 14.86 -4.68 2.72
CA HIS A 56 15.71 -5.31 3.75
C HIS A 56 15.06 -5.43 5.14
N PHE A 57 13.73 -5.56 5.23
CA PHE A 57 13.01 -5.60 6.51
C PHE A 57 13.52 -6.69 7.47
N LYS A 58 13.85 -7.88 6.93
CA LYS A 58 14.48 -8.93 7.73
C LYS A 58 15.80 -8.47 8.36
N GLN A 59 16.63 -7.75 7.61
CA GLN A 59 17.90 -7.22 8.12
C GLN A 59 17.68 -6.17 9.22
N ILE A 60 16.61 -5.36 9.13
CA ILE A 60 16.21 -4.43 10.20
C ILE A 60 15.91 -5.21 11.47
N ASN A 61 15.10 -6.26 11.40
CA ASN A 61 14.80 -7.13 12.54
C ASN A 61 16.06 -7.81 13.11
N ASP A 62 16.91 -8.35 12.25
CA ASP A 62 18.11 -9.07 12.66
C ASP A 62 19.14 -8.14 13.31
N THR A 63 19.22 -6.87 12.87
CA THR A 63 20.20 -5.88 13.35
C THR A 63 19.70 -5.11 14.58
N TYR A 64 18.45 -4.68 14.60
CA TYR A 64 17.90 -3.76 15.59
C TYR A 64 16.83 -4.40 16.49
N GLY A 65 16.46 -5.66 16.22
CA GLY A 65 15.45 -6.40 16.95
C GLY A 65 14.02 -6.18 16.43
N HIS A 66 13.11 -7.09 16.82
CA HIS A 66 11.71 -7.06 16.39
C HIS A 66 10.94 -5.81 16.83
N VAL A 67 11.32 -5.20 17.95
CA VAL A 67 10.69 -3.95 18.43
C VAL A 67 10.94 -2.81 17.43
N ALA A 68 12.18 -2.71 16.91
CA ALA A 68 12.52 -1.74 15.86
C ALA A 68 11.82 -2.04 14.53
N GLY A 69 11.65 -3.32 14.20
CA GLY A 69 10.85 -3.74 13.04
C GLY A 69 9.38 -3.32 13.17
N ASP A 70 8.78 -3.51 14.33
CA ASP A 70 7.41 -3.08 14.64
C ASP A 70 7.27 -1.55 14.58
N GLU A 71 8.23 -0.81 15.12
CA GLU A 71 8.30 0.65 15.02
C GLU A 71 8.38 1.10 13.56
N THR A 72 9.21 0.42 12.77
CA THR A 72 9.34 0.65 11.32
C THR A 72 8.00 0.51 10.62
N LEU A 73 7.27 -0.58 10.87
CA LEU A 73 5.96 -0.82 10.27
C LEU A 73 4.93 0.26 10.65
N ARG A 74 4.88 0.65 11.94
CA ARG A 74 3.97 1.72 12.42
C ARG A 74 4.28 3.06 11.79
N SER A 75 5.56 3.45 11.76
CA SER A 75 6.01 4.74 11.22
C SER A 75 5.72 4.84 9.71
N ILE A 76 6.02 3.79 8.96
CA ILE A 76 5.74 3.72 7.51
C ILE A 76 4.23 3.78 7.27
N ALA A 77 3.42 3.07 8.04
CA ALA A 77 1.97 3.11 7.92
C ALA A 77 1.41 4.54 8.08
N VAL A 78 1.87 5.27 9.10
CA VAL A 78 1.48 6.67 9.34
C VAL A 78 1.93 7.57 8.18
N LEU A 79 3.17 7.43 7.71
CA LEU A 79 3.69 8.21 6.58
C LEU A 79 2.89 7.97 5.30
N ILE A 80 2.58 6.72 4.96
CA ILE A 80 1.78 6.40 3.77
C ILE A 80 0.40 7.02 3.90
N GLN A 81 -0.29 6.85 5.03
CA GLN A 81 -1.62 7.42 5.24
C GLN A 81 -1.63 8.94 5.14
N SER A 82 -0.59 9.62 5.64
CA SER A 82 -0.49 11.09 5.59
C SER A 82 -0.29 11.64 4.18
N ARG A 83 0.13 10.81 3.22
CA ARG A 83 0.41 11.19 1.83
C ARG A 83 -0.70 10.82 0.86
N LEU A 84 -1.72 10.11 1.34
CA LEU A 84 -2.84 9.64 0.55
C LEU A 84 -4.14 10.31 0.98
N ARG A 85 -5.14 10.28 0.11
CA ARG A 85 -6.48 10.85 0.38
C ARG A 85 -7.27 9.92 1.29
N THR A 86 -8.25 10.46 1.99
CA THR A 86 -9.19 9.66 2.80
C THR A 86 -9.99 8.66 1.96
N SER A 87 -10.18 8.93 0.67
CA SER A 87 -10.82 8.01 -0.28
C SER A 87 -9.94 6.84 -0.70
N ASP A 88 -8.61 6.97 -0.56
CA ASP A 88 -7.68 5.92 -0.95
C ASP A 88 -7.65 4.81 0.13
N ILE A 89 -7.45 3.58 -0.28
CA ILE A 89 -7.38 2.44 0.64
C ILE A 89 -5.91 2.13 0.90
N VAL A 90 -5.52 2.02 2.17
CA VAL A 90 -4.19 1.58 2.60
C VAL A 90 -4.36 0.33 3.44
N CYS A 91 -3.79 -0.76 2.97
CA CYS A 91 -3.95 -2.10 3.55
C CYS A 91 -2.58 -2.74 3.81
N ARG A 92 -2.40 -3.29 5.02
CA ARG A 92 -1.30 -4.22 5.28
C ARG A 92 -1.67 -5.57 4.67
N TYR A 93 -0.98 -5.93 3.58
CA TYR A 93 -1.30 -7.09 2.76
C TYR A 93 -0.61 -8.37 3.25
N GLY A 94 0.61 -8.23 3.76
CA GLY A 94 1.44 -9.29 4.31
C GLY A 94 2.30 -8.78 5.46
N GLY A 95 3.37 -9.48 5.81
CA GLY A 95 4.29 -9.12 6.88
C GLY A 95 4.81 -7.68 6.79
N GLU A 96 5.59 -7.39 5.75
CA GLU A 96 6.13 -6.07 5.43
C GLU A 96 5.54 -5.46 4.16
N GLU A 97 4.51 -6.09 3.60
CA GLU A 97 3.86 -5.68 2.35
C GLU A 97 2.62 -4.82 2.61
N ILE A 98 2.53 -3.70 1.91
CA ILE A 98 1.41 -2.77 1.97
C ILE A 98 0.86 -2.60 0.55
N ILE A 99 -0.46 -2.72 0.40
CA ILE A 99 -1.18 -2.33 -0.81
C ILE A 99 -1.87 -0.99 -0.59
N CYS A 100 -1.69 -0.07 -1.55
CA CYS A 100 -2.52 1.13 -1.65
C CYS A 100 -3.37 1.06 -2.91
N VAL A 101 -4.66 1.37 -2.77
CA VAL A 101 -5.59 1.53 -3.90
C VAL A 101 -5.91 3.01 -4.01
N LEU A 102 -5.40 3.65 -5.05
CA LEU A 102 -5.69 5.05 -5.33
C LEU A 102 -6.95 5.14 -6.18
N ILE A 103 -7.94 5.84 -5.64
CA ILE A 103 -9.26 5.96 -6.26
C ILE A 103 -9.29 7.17 -7.20
N ASP A 104 -9.89 7.01 -8.37
CA ASP A 104 -10.06 8.08 -9.37
C ASP A 104 -8.73 8.80 -9.65
N THR A 105 -7.79 8.05 -10.23
CA THR A 105 -6.44 8.54 -10.52
C THR A 105 -5.95 8.02 -11.87
N ASN A 106 -5.05 8.77 -12.50
CA ASN A 106 -4.32 8.35 -13.70
C ASN A 106 -2.91 7.86 -13.32
N LEU A 107 -2.20 7.29 -14.29
CA LEU A 107 -0.86 6.74 -14.10
C LEU A 107 0.14 7.78 -13.62
N GLU A 108 0.13 8.98 -14.19
CA GLU A 108 1.06 10.06 -13.84
C GLU A 108 0.90 10.44 -12.35
N ASN A 109 -0.33 10.68 -11.90
CA ASN A 109 -0.62 11.00 -10.50
C ASN A 109 -0.29 9.83 -9.56
N ALA A 110 -0.48 8.59 -10.00
CA ALA A 110 -0.12 7.41 -9.22
C ALA A 110 1.40 7.33 -9.00
N ILE A 111 2.19 7.60 -10.04
CA ILE A 111 3.66 7.65 -9.97
C ILE A 111 4.12 8.77 -9.04
N ILE A 112 3.57 9.99 -9.20
CA ILE A 112 3.91 11.14 -8.34
C ILE A 112 3.66 10.80 -6.86
N ARG A 113 2.54 10.16 -6.53
CA ARG A 113 2.23 9.76 -5.15
C ARG A 113 3.15 8.66 -4.67
N ALA A 114 3.42 7.64 -5.48
CA ALA A 114 4.32 6.55 -5.12
C ALA A 114 5.75 7.06 -4.84
N GLU A 115 6.28 7.95 -5.70
CA GLU A 115 7.58 8.59 -5.50
C GLU A 115 7.58 9.53 -4.28
N GLY A 116 6.50 10.28 -4.06
CA GLY A 116 6.36 11.12 -2.88
C GLY A 116 6.40 10.33 -1.57
N ILE A 117 5.75 9.16 -1.52
CA ILE A 117 5.81 8.24 -0.38
C ILE A 117 7.23 7.70 -0.21
N ARG A 118 7.85 7.20 -1.29
CA ARG A 118 9.21 6.67 -1.27
C ARG A 118 10.23 7.67 -0.74
N LEU A 119 10.20 8.90 -1.26
CA LEU A 119 11.11 9.97 -0.85
C LEU A 119 10.89 10.36 0.61
N ALA A 120 9.64 10.46 1.06
CA ALA A 120 9.34 10.77 2.46
C ALA A 120 9.93 9.71 3.40
N ILE A 121 9.72 8.41 3.11
CA ILE A 121 10.27 7.33 3.93
C ILE A 121 11.80 7.35 3.91
N ALA A 122 12.43 7.54 2.75
CA ALA A 122 13.88 7.57 2.63
C ALA A 122 14.54 8.76 3.35
N SER A 123 13.80 9.85 3.59
CA SER A 123 14.30 11.07 4.26
C SER A 123 14.03 11.12 5.76
N GLU A 124 13.08 10.30 6.26
CA GLU A 124 12.66 10.32 7.65
C GLU A 124 13.52 9.41 8.54
N ARG A 125 13.59 9.79 9.83
CA ARG A 125 14.15 8.94 10.88
C ARG A 125 13.09 7.96 11.37
N ILE A 126 12.99 6.83 10.68
CA ILE A 126 11.93 5.85 10.92
C ILE A 126 12.10 5.14 12.26
N ILE A 127 13.33 4.78 12.63
CA ILE A 127 13.64 4.07 13.87
C ILE A 127 14.25 5.09 14.85
N GLN A 128 13.46 5.54 15.82
CA GLN A 128 13.86 6.63 16.72
C GLN A 128 15.11 6.29 17.56
N ALA A 129 15.21 5.04 18.02
CA ALA A 129 16.36 4.57 18.80
C ALA A 129 17.65 4.44 17.96
N HIS A 130 17.52 4.40 16.64
CA HIS A 130 18.64 4.22 15.69
C HIS A 130 18.56 5.25 14.56
N PRO A 131 18.84 6.54 14.84
CA PRO A 131 18.62 7.63 13.88
C PRO A 131 19.48 7.54 12.62
N ASP A 132 20.55 6.76 12.63
CA ASP A 132 21.41 6.51 11.46
C ASP A 132 20.90 5.34 10.59
N ALA A 133 19.93 4.56 11.07
CA ALA A 133 19.33 3.48 10.30
C ALA A 133 18.50 4.05 9.15
N ARG A 134 18.87 3.68 7.94
CA ARG A 134 18.14 4.09 6.73
C ARG A 134 17.13 3.03 6.34
N VAL A 135 15.89 3.44 6.25
CA VAL A 135 14.78 2.60 5.79
C VAL A 135 14.34 3.11 4.41
N THR A 136 14.17 2.21 3.48
CA THR A 136 13.64 2.50 2.15
C THR A 136 12.53 1.52 1.77
N ILE A 137 11.77 1.86 0.75
CA ILE A 137 10.74 1.01 0.19
C ILE A 137 10.94 0.85 -1.31
N SER A 138 10.51 -0.29 -1.82
CA SER A 138 10.31 -0.52 -3.24
C SER A 138 8.83 -0.56 -3.55
N THR A 139 8.43 -0.05 -4.70
CA THR A 139 7.01 0.05 -5.08
C THR A 139 6.80 -0.39 -6.52
N GLY A 140 5.81 -1.26 -6.73
CA GLY A 140 5.27 -1.59 -8.04
C GLY A 140 3.92 -0.90 -8.25
N VAL A 141 3.71 -0.34 -9.44
CA VAL A 141 2.48 0.38 -9.82
C VAL A 141 1.82 -0.31 -11.00
N ALA A 142 0.52 -0.54 -10.92
CA ALA A 142 -0.30 -1.00 -12.03
C ALA A 142 -1.66 -0.30 -12.02
N MET A 143 -2.22 -0.05 -13.21
CA MET A 143 -3.52 0.60 -13.37
C MET A 143 -4.62 -0.42 -13.60
N TRP A 144 -5.76 -0.20 -12.94
CA TRP A 144 -7.00 -0.82 -13.32
C TRP A 144 -7.83 0.16 -14.14
N THR A 145 -8.25 -0.29 -15.31
CA THR A 145 -9.13 0.44 -16.24
C THR A 145 -10.36 -0.40 -16.57
N ARG A 146 -11.32 0.16 -17.25
CA ARG A 146 -12.54 -0.58 -17.69
C ARG A 146 -12.23 -1.78 -18.58
N VAL A 147 -11.11 -1.76 -19.29
CA VAL A 147 -10.68 -2.85 -20.18
C VAL A 147 -9.77 -3.86 -19.50
N SER A 148 -9.39 -3.63 -18.25
CA SER A 148 -8.59 -4.59 -17.48
C SER A 148 -9.32 -5.92 -17.32
N SER A 149 -8.61 -7.03 -17.51
CA SER A 149 -9.18 -8.39 -17.50
C SER A 149 -9.76 -8.75 -16.16
N SER A 150 -9.01 -8.51 -15.08
CA SER A 150 -9.46 -8.73 -13.70
C SER A 150 -8.62 -7.91 -12.72
N ILE A 151 -9.15 -7.66 -11.53
CA ILE A 151 -8.38 -7.00 -10.47
C ILE A 151 -7.22 -7.86 -9.98
N THR A 152 -7.38 -9.16 -9.97
CA THR A 152 -6.32 -10.10 -9.59
C THR A 152 -5.14 -9.96 -10.55
N ALA A 153 -5.38 -9.85 -11.85
CA ALA A 153 -4.32 -9.61 -12.85
C ALA A 153 -3.60 -8.28 -12.60
N VAL A 154 -4.33 -7.21 -12.23
CA VAL A 154 -3.71 -5.90 -11.92
C VAL A 154 -2.86 -5.97 -10.65
N ILE A 155 -3.33 -6.65 -9.60
CA ILE A 155 -2.53 -6.87 -8.39
C ILE A 155 -1.26 -7.66 -8.72
N GLN A 156 -1.35 -8.72 -9.53
CA GLN A 156 -0.19 -9.48 -10.00
C GLN A 156 0.77 -8.62 -10.82
N ALA A 157 0.25 -7.74 -11.68
CA ALA A 157 1.06 -6.81 -12.47
C ALA A 157 1.82 -5.82 -11.57
N ALA A 158 1.19 -5.30 -10.51
CA ALA A 158 1.84 -4.46 -9.51
C ALA A 158 2.93 -5.23 -8.74
N ASP A 159 2.67 -6.48 -8.36
CA ASP A 159 3.65 -7.35 -7.68
C ASP A 159 4.86 -7.64 -8.58
N MET A 160 4.65 -7.95 -9.85
CA MET A 160 5.74 -8.11 -10.83
C MET A 160 6.56 -6.83 -11.01
N ALA A 161 5.91 -5.66 -10.98
CA ALA A 161 6.61 -4.39 -11.04
C ALA A 161 7.43 -4.14 -9.75
N LEU A 162 6.90 -4.47 -8.58
CA LEU A 162 7.63 -4.44 -7.31
C LEU A 162 8.86 -5.37 -7.35
N TYR A 163 8.71 -6.59 -7.83
CA TYR A 163 9.83 -7.51 -8.00
C TYR A 163 10.94 -6.90 -8.86
N ARG A 164 10.60 -6.25 -9.99
CA ARG A 164 11.58 -5.53 -10.82
C ARG A 164 12.21 -4.35 -10.08
N ALA A 165 11.47 -3.63 -9.25
CA ALA A 165 12.02 -2.57 -8.41
C ALA A 165 13.11 -3.12 -7.48
N LYS A 166 12.84 -4.26 -6.83
CA LYS A 166 13.81 -4.95 -5.96
C LYS A 166 15.05 -5.43 -6.72
N LEU A 167 14.89 -6.05 -7.89
CA LEU A 167 16.00 -6.51 -8.72
C LEU A 167 16.86 -5.36 -9.28
N SER A 168 16.25 -4.22 -9.58
CA SER A 168 16.95 -3.05 -10.14
C SER A 168 17.73 -2.24 -9.08
N GLY A 169 17.80 -2.69 -7.83
CA GLY A 169 18.59 -2.03 -6.76
C GLY A 169 17.75 -1.38 -5.67
N ARG A 170 16.46 -1.71 -5.56
CA ARG A 170 15.54 -1.24 -4.51
C ARG A 170 15.36 0.28 -4.46
N ASN A 171 14.71 0.79 -3.40
CA ASN A 171 14.46 2.21 -3.18
C ASN A 171 13.97 2.94 -4.44
N ARG A 172 12.94 2.40 -5.08
CA ARG A 172 12.39 2.94 -6.34
C ARG A 172 10.98 2.50 -6.62
N VAL A 173 10.36 3.23 -7.53
CA VAL A 173 9.07 2.89 -8.14
C VAL A 173 9.31 2.23 -9.50
N ARG A 174 8.55 1.18 -9.80
CA ARG A 174 8.46 0.57 -11.14
C ARG A 174 7.00 0.44 -11.54
N ILE A 175 6.76 0.57 -12.83
CA ILE A 175 5.43 0.49 -13.43
C ILE A 175 5.31 -0.85 -14.13
N SER A 176 4.11 -1.43 -14.15
CA SER A 176 3.82 -2.62 -14.97
C SER A 176 4.06 -2.31 -16.45
N PRO A 177 4.69 -3.23 -17.23
CA PRO A 177 4.93 -3.00 -18.65
C PRO A 177 3.67 -2.84 -19.47
N ASP A 178 2.57 -3.44 -19.05
CA ASP A 178 1.28 -3.36 -19.74
C ASP A 178 0.74 -1.93 -19.83
N GLU A 179 1.29 -1.01 -19.02
CA GLU A 179 0.92 0.41 -18.98
C GLU A 179 1.66 1.26 -20.05
N TYR A 180 2.69 0.71 -20.72
CA TYR A 180 3.44 1.42 -21.76
C TYR A 180 2.85 1.25 -23.16
N ASN A 181 1.83 0.41 -23.34
CA ASN A 181 1.24 0.07 -24.64
C ASN A 181 -0.15 0.70 -24.87
N GLY A 182 -0.50 1.75 -24.14
CA GLY A 182 -1.76 2.48 -24.26
C GLY A 182 -1.58 3.88 -24.83
#